data_d48de3e078782c08320742518bf98294
#
_entry.id   d48de3e078782c08320742518bf98294
#
_cell.length_a   1.000
_cell.length_b   1.000
_cell.length_c   1.000
_cell.angle_alpha   90.00
_cell.angle_beta   90.00
_cell.angle_gamma   90.00
#
_symmetry.space_group_name_H-M   'P 1'
#
loop_
_entity.id
_entity.type
_entity.pdbx_description
1 polymer ?
#
loop_
_entity_poly.entity_id
_entity_poly.type
_entity_poly.pdbx_seq_one_letter_code
_entity_poly.pdbx_strand_id
1 'polypeptide(L)'
;MTHLSTETRPARIAGARHGWLLMASCWLSSTGAVLIAPVLPQMRHDYAGVPNADVLTLIALVVPALMIALFSPLVGSLVDAFGRKRLYLAAVAIYAVAGVLPFWLKNLYAIVASRAVIGLAEAAIVTIATALVANYFSGVQRQKWLTMQHASASVVAALMFAVGGGLGSLAAGWRTPFLVYGCAILFLPFIAVMIWEPEETHAEHAPVQKLPFPWREIGLLCLLILFASVMFFVVPVQISFLLSARGVTAPAILGFGGAIANAGIPVGSFAFHRLARWPINRLLVLAFGLLALGFFVIASCTGANATVAGAFLAAAGAGMALPLLGTWTLARVPFAQSGRATGGYMGSFFLGNFVSPLVVESIGRFAGGLIQAVAWMAVACAGTAVVVLILTLTKRGPRESVHAAQASRVSLG
;
A
#
# COMPACT_ATOMS: atom_id res chain seq x y z
N MET A 1 -18.33 0.86 -57.07
CA MET A 1 -17.55 1.59 -56.05
C MET A 1 -18.50 2.02 -54.96
N THR A 2 -18.69 1.14 -53.96
CA THR A 2 -19.54 1.40 -52.80
C THR A 2 -18.64 1.88 -51.66
N HIS A 3 -18.71 3.20 -51.40
CA HIS A 3 -18.11 3.78 -50.19
C HIS A 3 -18.81 3.19 -48.96
N LEU A 4 -18.17 2.27 -48.28
CA LEU A 4 -18.52 1.90 -46.93
C LEU A 4 -18.17 3.08 -46.03
N SER A 5 -19.19 3.87 -45.66
CA SER A 5 -19.10 4.88 -44.60
C SER A 5 -18.75 4.15 -43.29
N THR A 6 -17.52 4.29 -42.85
CA THR A 6 -17.13 3.97 -41.49
C THR A 6 -17.89 4.89 -40.55
N GLU A 7 -19.02 4.44 -40.00
CA GLU A 7 -19.68 5.11 -38.88
C GLU A 7 -18.68 5.23 -37.74
N THR A 8 -18.10 6.41 -37.59
CA THR A 8 -17.30 6.76 -36.41
C THR A 8 -18.24 6.77 -35.21
N ARG A 9 -18.18 5.71 -34.36
CA ARG A 9 -18.87 5.71 -33.07
C ARG A 9 -18.51 6.98 -32.33
N PRO A 10 -19.49 7.70 -31.75
CA PRO A 10 -19.19 8.92 -30.99
C PRO A 10 -18.21 8.60 -29.87
N ALA A 11 -17.14 9.38 -29.77
CA ALA A 11 -16.12 9.23 -28.77
C ALA A 11 -16.75 9.27 -27.35
N ARG A 12 -16.64 8.19 -26.61
CA ARG A 12 -17.19 8.12 -25.25
C ARG A 12 -16.36 9.01 -24.34
N ILE A 13 -17.00 10.01 -23.72
CA ILE A 13 -16.34 10.95 -22.81
C ILE A 13 -16.49 10.47 -21.36
N ALA A 14 -15.38 10.30 -20.68
CA ALA A 14 -15.38 9.94 -19.27
C ALA A 14 -15.74 11.15 -18.38
N GLY A 15 -16.76 11.01 -17.55
CA GLY A 15 -17.17 12.00 -16.57
C GLY A 15 -16.75 11.60 -15.14
N ALA A 16 -17.06 12.47 -14.18
CA ALA A 16 -16.72 12.27 -12.76
C ALA A 16 -17.18 10.90 -12.19
N ARG A 17 -18.33 10.38 -12.64
CA ARG A 17 -18.84 9.05 -12.21
C ARG A 17 -17.86 7.90 -12.49
N HIS A 18 -17.13 7.96 -13.60
CA HIS A 18 -16.12 6.96 -13.95
C HIS A 18 -14.89 7.08 -13.03
N GLY A 19 -14.45 8.32 -12.74
CA GLY A 19 -13.39 8.58 -11.79
C GLY A 19 -13.71 8.06 -10.37
N TRP A 20 -14.94 8.29 -9.91
CA TRP A 20 -15.41 7.76 -8.62
C TRP A 20 -15.42 6.23 -8.58
N LEU A 21 -15.92 5.56 -9.63
CA LEU A 21 -15.92 4.11 -9.72
C LEU A 21 -14.51 3.53 -9.66
N LEU A 22 -13.59 4.08 -10.48
CA LEU A 22 -12.19 3.63 -10.53
C LEU A 22 -11.44 3.91 -9.22
N MET A 23 -11.73 5.03 -8.57
CA MET A 23 -11.17 5.35 -7.25
C MET A 23 -11.69 4.38 -6.19
N ALA A 24 -13.01 4.18 -6.13
CA ALA A 24 -13.63 3.32 -5.13
C ALA A 24 -13.23 1.84 -5.28
N SER A 25 -13.01 1.35 -6.50
CA SER A 25 -12.52 -0.02 -6.70
C SER A 25 -11.10 -0.24 -6.18
N CYS A 26 -10.26 0.79 -6.12
CA CYS A 26 -8.94 0.67 -5.49
C CYS A 26 -9.01 0.56 -3.95
N TRP A 27 -10.15 0.93 -3.34
CA TRP A 27 -10.39 0.70 -1.92
C TRP A 27 -10.44 -0.79 -1.57
N LEU A 28 -10.77 -1.66 -2.53
CA LEU A 28 -10.76 -3.11 -2.34
C LEU A 28 -9.38 -3.61 -1.90
N SER A 29 -8.30 -3.13 -2.55
CA SER A 29 -6.94 -3.50 -2.15
C SER A 29 -6.57 -2.95 -0.75
N SER A 30 -6.98 -1.71 -0.42
CA SER A 30 -6.76 -1.16 0.92
C SER A 30 -7.53 -1.92 1.99
N THR A 31 -8.74 -2.40 1.68
CA THR A 31 -9.55 -3.25 2.55
C THR A 31 -8.86 -4.59 2.78
N GLY A 32 -8.35 -5.22 1.71
CA GLY A 32 -7.64 -6.48 1.77
C GLY A 32 -6.44 -6.47 2.70
N ALA A 33 -5.72 -5.34 2.73
CA ALA A 33 -4.51 -5.20 3.51
C ALA A 33 -4.72 -5.07 5.02
N VAL A 34 -5.86 -4.56 5.49
CA VAL A 34 -6.00 -4.15 6.91
C VAL A 34 -7.24 -4.67 7.61
N LEU A 35 -8.29 -5.09 6.90
CA LEU A 35 -9.58 -5.47 7.47
C LEU A 35 -9.48 -6.59 8.52
N ILE A 36 -8.60 -7.56 8.30
CA ILE A 36 -8.43 -8.72 9.19
C ILE A 36 -7.37 -8.50 10.28
N ALA A 37 -6.60 -7.41 10.23
CA ALA A 37 -5.53 -7.16 11.18
C ALA A 37 -6.01 -7.13 12.66
N PRO A 38 -7.16 -6.53 13.02
CA PRO A 38 -7.66 -6.52 14.41
C PRO A 38 -8.00 -7.90 14.96
N VAL A 39 -8.34 -8.85 14.09
CA VAL A 39 -8.78 -10.19 14.49
C VAL A 39 -7.68 -11.25 14.39
N LEU A 40 -6.48 -10.88 13.92
CA LEU A 40 -5.35 -11.82 13.85
C LEU A 40 -4.96 -12.44 15.19
N PRO A 41 -4.97 -11.72 16.34
CA PRO A 41 -4.72 -12.35 17.64
C PRO A 41 -5.71 -13.47 17.98
N GLN A 42 -7.01 -13.30 17.68
CA GLN A 42 -8.02 -14.36 17.83
C GLN A 42 -7.74 -15.53 16.89
N MET A 43 -7.47 -15.26 15.62
CA MET A 43 -7.15 -16.28 14.63
C MET A 43 -5.91 -17.08 15.05
N ARG A 44 -4.85 -16.42 15.52
CA ARG A 44 -3.65 -17.07 16.04
C ARG A 44 -3.96 -18.00 17.22
N HIS A 45 -4.82 -17.57 18.14
CA HIS A 45 -5.26 -18.38 19.26
C HIS A 45 -6.02 -19.63 18.83
N ASP A 46 -6.97 -19.50 17.89
CA ASP A 46 -7.78 -20.62 17.37
C ASP A 46 -6.93 -21.67 16.64
N TYR A 47 -5.83 -21.27 16.02
CA TYR A 47 -4.90 -22.16 15.32
C TYR A 47 -3.63 -22.50 16.12
N ALA A 48 -3.59 -22.27 17.42
CA ALA A 48 -2.40 -22.52 18.26
C ALA A 48 -1.86 -23.96 18.18
N GLY A 49 -2.70 -24.93 17.85
CA GLY A 49 -2.31 -26.33 17.62
C GLY A 49 -1.71 -26.64 16.24
N VAL A 50 -1.69 -25.68 15.32
CA VAL A 50 -1.12 -25.88 13.98
C VAL A 50 0.36 -25.50 13.98
N PRO A 51 1.26 -26.35 13.44
CA PRO A 51 2.67 -26.00 13.31
C PRO A 51 2.88 -24.66 12.59
N ASN A 52 3.70 -23.78 13.16
CA ASN A 52 4.00 -22.44 12.63
C ASN A 52 2.77 -21.51 12.48
N ALA A 53 1.70 -21.71 13.25
CA ALA A 53 0.50 -20.87 13.21
C ALA A 53 0.83 -19.38 13.37
N ASP A 54 1.82 -19.04 14.17
CA ASP A 54 2.29 -17.67 14.41
C ASP A 54 2.73 -16.99 13.11
N VAL A 55 3.50 -17.70 12.29
CA VAL A 55 3.98 -17.19 11.01
C VAL A 55 2.89 -17.25 9.94
N LEU A 56 2.11 -18.34 9.90
CA LEU A 56 1.06 -18.54 8.90
C LEU A 56 -0.07 -17.51 9.01
N THR A 57 -0.46 -17.12 10.23
CA THR A 57 -1.47 -16.07 10.42
C THR A 57 -0.98 -14.70 9.95
N LEU A 58 0.29 -14.37 10.15
CA LEU A 58 0.91 -13.17 9.61
C LEU A 58 1.02 -13.24 8.08
N ILE A 59 1.42 -14.40 7.54
CA ILE A 59 1.45 -14.62 6.08
C ILE A 59 0.05 -14.45 5.49
N ALA A 60 -1.01 -14.97 6.11
CA ALA A 60 -2.37 -14.77 5.64
C ALA A 60 -2.75 -13.30 5.48
N LEU A 61 -2.20 -12.40 6.31
CA LEU A 61 -2.41 -10.96 6.15
C LEU A 61 -1.60 -10.38 4.98
N VAL A 62 -0.32 -10.75 4.84
CA VAL A 62 0.62 -10.03 3.97
C VAL A 62 0.91 -10.71 2.63
N VAL A 63 0.52 -11.98 2.43
CA VAL A 63 0.73 -12.67 1.15
C VAL A 63 0.05 -11.98 -0.04
N PRO A 64 -1.10 -11.27 0.09
CA PRO A 64 -1.62 -10.48 -1.02
C PRO A 64 -0.62 -9.46 -1.54
N ALA A 65 0.13 -8.79 -0.65
CA ALA A 65 1.13 -7.81 -1.05
C ALA A 65 2.28 -8.44 -1.86
N LEU A 66 2.71 -9.66 -1.48
CA LEU A 66 3.69 -10.40 -2.28
C LEU A 66 3.17 -10.70 -3.68
N MET A 67 1.91 -11.13 -3.78
CA MET A 67 1.28 -11.39 -5.08
C MET A 67 1.19 -10.11 -5.93
N ILE A 68 0.84 -8.98 -5.33
CA ILE A 68 0.83 -7.70 -6.03
C ILE A 68 2.25 -7.35 -6.53
N ALA A 69 3.28 -7.48 -5.67
CA ALA A 69 4.66 -7.18 -6.04
C ALA A 69 5.14 -8.01 -7.25
N LEU A 70 4.82 -9.31 -7.25
CA LEU A 70 5.29 -10.25 -8.27
C LEU A 70 4.48 -10.17 -9.57
N PHE A 71 3.16 -9.99 -9.48
CA PHE A 71 2.25 -10.17 -10.61
C PHE A 71 1.77 -8.86 -11.24
N SER A 72 1.87 -7.70 -10.56
CA SER A 72 1.49 -6.41 -11.18
C SER A 72 2.20 -6.15 -12.52
N PRO A 73 3.49 -6.46 -12.73
CA PRO A 73 4.12 -6.29 -14.03
C PRO A 73 3.52 -7.19 -15.13
N LEU A 74 3.01 -8.38 -14.76
CA LEU A 74 2.43 -9.34 -15.68
C LEU A 74 0.97 -8.97 -16.07
N VAL A 75 0.30 -8.16 -15.26
CA VAL A 75 -1.07 -7.72 -15.55
C VAL A 75 -1.14 -6.96 -16.87
N GLY A 76 -0.10 -6.20 -17.22
CA GLY A 76 -0.03 -5.51 -18.52
C GLY A 76 -0.22 -6.45 -19.69
N SER A 77 0.55 -7.55 -19.73
CA SER A 77 0.45 -8.55 -20.80
C SER A 77 -0.88 -9.31 -20.81
N LEU A 78 -1.47 -9.53 -19.62
CA LEU A 78 -2.81 -10.11 -19.52
C LEU A 78 -3.89 -9.17 -20.05
N VAL A 79 -3.74 -7.88 -19.81
CA VAL A 79 -4.63 -6.84 -20.35
C VAL A 79 -4.59 -6.82 -21.87
N ASP A 80 -3.40 -6.91 -22.45
CA ASP A 80 -3.23 -6.94 -23.91
C ASP A 80 -3.86 -8.20 -24.54
N ALA A 81 -3.84 -9.34 -23.81
CA ALA A 81 -4.40 -10.60 -24.29
C ALA A 81 -5.94 -10.68 -24.15
N PHE A 82 -6.48 -10.23 -23.01
CA PHE A 82 -7.89 -10.47 -22.63
C PHE A 82 -8.76 -9.18 -22.65
N GLY A 83 -8.17 -8.01 -22.80
CA GLY A 83 -8.81 -6.71 -22.68
C GLY A 83 -9.00 -6.26 -21.22
N ARG A 84 -9.02 -4.94 -21.02
CA ARG A 84 -9.07 -4.34 -19.66
C ARG A 84 -10.38 -4.62 -18.95
N LYS A 85 -11.50 -4.45 -19.62
CA LYS A 85 -12.84 -4.62 -19.02
C LYS A 85 -13.10 -6.05 -18.56
N ARG A 86 -12.79 -7.04 -19.41
CA ARG A 86 -13.01 -8.46 -19.09
C ARG A 86 -12.16 -8.91 -17.92
N LEU A 87 -10.88 -8.57 -17.95
CA LEU A 87 -9.95 -8.90 -16.88
C LEU A 87 -10.33 -8.21 -15.56
N TYR A 88 -10.83 -6.97 -15.64
CA TYR A 88 -11.28 -6.23 -14.46
C TYR A 88 -12.50 -6.86 -13.79
N LEU A 89 -13.51 -7.25 -14.56
CA LEU A 89 -14.68 -7.98 -14.07
C LEU A 89 -14.30 -9.31 -13.43
N ALA A 90 -13.44 -10.09 -14.10
CA ALA A 90 -12.96 -11.35 -13.58
C ALA A 90 -12.18 -11.15 -12.26
N ALA A 91 -11.30 -10.17 -12.19
CA ALA A 91 -10.53 -9.86 -10.99
C ALA A 91 -11.42 -9.48 -9.80
N VAL A 92 -12.42 -8.61 -10.00
CA VAL A 92 -13.36 -8.22 -8.94
C VAL A 92 -14.23 -9.40 -8.49
N ALA A 93 -14.66 -10.28 -9.41
CA ALA A 93 -15.41 -11.49 -9.08
C ALA A 93 -14.54 -12.48 -8.27
N ILE A 94 -13.30 -12.73 -8.70
CA ILE A 94 -12.34 -13.57 -7.98
C ILE A 94 -12.05 -13.00 -6.59
N TYR A 95 -11.83 -11.69 -6.47
CA TYR A 95 -11.62 -11.02 -5.19
C TYR A 95 -12.80 -11.25 -4.24
N ALA A 96 -14.04 -11.08 -4.71
CA ALA A 96 -15.23 -11.27 -3.89
C ALA A 96 -15.35 -12.73 -3.40
N VAL A 97 -15.23 -13.70 -4.31
CA VAL A 97 -15.38 -15.13 -3.99
C VAL A 97 -14.23 -15.59 -3.07
N ALA A 98 -12.97 -15.39 -3.49
CA ALA A 98 -11.82 -15.82 -2.71
C ALA A 98 -11.74 -15.11 -1.35
N GLY A 99 -12.22 -13.86 -1.27
CA GLY A 99 -12.23 -13.08 -0.03
C GLY A 99 -13.19 -13.58 1.01
N VAL A 100 -14.32 -14.12 0.61
CA VAL A 100 -15.35 -14.63 1.52
C VAL A 100 -15.02 -16.08 1.96
N LEU A 101 -14.28 -16.85 1.17
CA LEU A 101 -13.97 -18.25 1.46
C LEU A 101 -13.46 -18.54 2.88
N PRO A 102 -12.55 -17.72 3.49
CA PRO A 102 -12.05 -17.97 4.85
C PRO A 102 -13.14 -18.03 5.93
N PHE A 103 -14.33 -17.49 5.67
CA PHE A 103 -15.46 -17.60 6.60
C PHE A 103 -15.84 -19.07 6.88
N TRP A 104 -15.77 -19.93 5.86
CA TRP A 104 -16.08 -21.37 5.97
C TRP A 104 -14.87 -22.27 6.09
N LEU A 105 -13.69 -21.80 5.69
CA LEU A 105 -12.48 -22.61 5.73
C LEU A 105 -12.03 -22.88 7.16
N LYS A 106 -11.68 -24.15 7.44
CA LYS A 106 -11.16 -24.61 8.73
C LYS A 106 -9.64 -24.81 8.70
N ASN A 107 -9.06 -24.95 7.52
CA ASN A 107 -7.63 -25.20 7.34
C ASN A 107 -6.89 -23.87 7.12
N LEU A 108 -5.89 -23.57 7.95
CA LEU A 108 -5.10 -22.34 7.88
C LEU A 108 -4.33 -22.21 6.56
N TYR A 109 -3.81 -23.31 6.01
CA TYR A 109 -3.13 -23.31 4.71
C TYR A 109 -4.09 -22.95 3.56
N ALA A 110 -5.32 -23.44 3.62
CA ALA A 110 -6.35 -23.08 2.63
C ALA A 110 -6.73 -21.59 2.74
N ILE A 111 -6.75 -21.04 3.95
CA ILE A 111 -6.95 -19.60 4.16
C ILE A 111 -5.80 -18.81 3.52
N VAL A 112 -4.54 -19.18 3.77
CA VAL A 112 -3.37 -18.54 3.16
C VAL A 112 -3.45 -18.61 1.63
N ALA A 113 -3.83 -19.77 1.06
CA ALA A 113 -3.99 -19.92 -0.38
C ALA A 113 -5.08 -18.98 -0.94
N SER A 114 -6.24 -18.88 -0.27
CA SER A 114 -7.30 -17.95 -0.69
C SER A 114 -6.82 -16.49 -0.65
N ARG A 115 -5.97 -16.12 0.32
CA ARG A 115 -5.37 -14.79 0.42
C ARG A 115 -4.37 -14.52 -0.71
N ALA A 116 -3.61 -15.53 -1.14
CA ALA A 116 -2.75 -15.41 -2.33
C ALA A 116 -3.57 -15.15 -3.61
N VAL A 117 -4.71 -15.84 -3.77
CA VAL A 117 -5.64 -15.61 -4.89
C VAL A 117 -6.22 -14.19 -4.85
N ILE A 118 -6.57 -13.67 -3.66
CA ILE A 118 -6.99 -12.28 -3.49
C ILE A 118 -5.89 -11.33 -3.98
N GLY A 119 -4.64 -11.57 -3.61
CA GLY A 119 -3.52 -10.72 -4.03
C GLY A 119 -3.33 -10.67 -5.55
N LEU A 120 -3.55 -11.78 -6.25
CA LEU A 120 -3.56 -11.80 -7.73
C LEU A 120 -4.70 -10.93 -8.29
N ALA A 121 -5.88 -11.03 -7.71
CA ALA A 121 -7.02 -10.19 -8.10
C ALA A 121 -6.77 -8.71 -7.80
N GLU A 122 -6.19 -8.39 -6.65
CA GLU A 122 -5.82 -7.01 -6.27
C GLU A 122 -4.78 -6.41 -7.22
N ALA A 123 -3.76 -7.19 -7.63
CA ALA A 123 -2.79 -6.76 -8.62
C ALA A 123 -3.46 -6.31 -9.92
N ALA A 124 -4.44 -7.09 -10.40
CA ALA A 124 -5.20 -6.75 -11.60
C ALA A 124 -6.11 -5.52 -11.36
N ILE A 125 -6.88 -5.48 -10.27
CA ILE A 125 -7.79 -4.39 -9.94
C ILE A 125 -7.04 -3.04 -9.89
N VAL A 126 -5.96 -2.96 -9.12
CA VAL A 126 -5.21 -1.70 -8.94
C VAL A 126 -4.54 -1.26 -10.23
N THR A 127 -3.91 -2.19 -10.95
CA THR A 127 -3.22 -1.88 -12.20
C THR A 127 -4.18 -1.39 -13.27
N ILE A 128 -5.30 -2.10 -13.47
CA ILE A 128 -6.30 -1.75 -14.49
C ILE A 128 -7.00 -0.45 -14.13
N ALA A 129 -7.43 -0.26 -12.87
CA ALA A 129 -8.10 0.96 -12.45
C ALA A 129 -7.21 2.19 -12.64
N THR A 130 -5.93 2.11 -12.28
CA THR A 130 -4.96 3.19 -12.45
C THR A 130 -4.69 3.48 -13.94
N ALA A 131 -4.57 2.43 -14.77
CA ALA A 131 -4.41 2.57 -16.20
C ALA A 131 -5.64 3.20 -16.86
N LEU A 132 -6.85 2.82 -16.44
CA LEU A 132 -8.09 3.42 -16.96
C LEU A 132 -8.22 4.90 -16.57
N VAL A 133 -7.82 5.28 -15.34
CA VAL A 133 -7.74 6.70 -14.97
C VAL A 133 -6.79 7.46 -15.90
N ALA A 134 -5.64 6.85 -16.22
CA ALA A 134 -4.67 7.45 -17.12
C ALA A 134 -5.17 7.62 -18.58
N ASN A 135 -6.06 6.73 -19.03
CA ASN A 135 -6.63 6.75 -20.37
C ASN A 135 -7.90 7.61 -20.48
N TYR A 136 -8.73 7.63 -19.44
CA TYR A 136 -10.00 8.36 -19.43
C TYR A 136 -9.84 9.84 -19.13
N PHE A 137 -8.78 10.23 -18.44
CA PHE A 137 -8.55 11.60 -18.01
C PHE A 137 -7.17 12.09 -18.46
N SER A 138 -7.06 13.39 -18.75
CA SER A 138 -5.81 14.05 -19.15
C SER A 138 -5.47 15.22 -18.22
N GLY A 139 -4.22 15.68 -18.26
CA GLY A 139 -3.75 16.87 -17.57
C GLY A 139 -4.10 16.91 -16.07
N VAL A 140 -4.66 18.03 -15.64
CA VAL A 140 -5.00 18.29 -14.22
C VAL A 140 -6.05 17.31 -13.68
N GLN A 141 -7.01 16.89 -14.50
CA GLN A 141 -8.03 15.92 -14.05
C GLN A 141 -7.43 14.55 -13.77
N ARG A 142 -6.53 14.06 -14.61
CA ARG A 142 -5.80 12.81 -14.39
C ARG A 142 -5.03 12.85 -13.06
N GLN A 143 -4.28 13.92 -12.83
CA GLN A 143 -3.53 14.10 -11.60
C GLN A 143 -4.45 14.14 -10.38
N LYS A 144 -5.57 14.86 -10.48
CA LYS A 144 -6.58 14.92 -9.42
C LYS A 144 -7.09 13.54 -9.04
N TRP A 145 -7.53 12.71 -10.00
CA TRP A 145 -8.07 11.39 -9.73
C TRP A 145 -7.02 10.44 -9.14
N LEU A 146 -5.79 10.44 -9.65
CA LEU A 146 -4.70 9.62 -9.09
C LEU A 146 -4.36 10.04 -7.66
N THR A 147 -4.31 11.33 -7.37
CA THR A 147 -4.07 11.83 -6.01
C THR A 147 -5.21 11.44 -5.06
N MET A 148 -6.47 11.62 -5.49
CA MET A 148 -7.63 11.23 -4.69
C MET A 148 -7.69 9.73 -4.44
N GLN A 149 -7.28 8.89 -5.40
CA GLN A 149 -7.20 7.44 -5.27
C GLN A 149 -6.30 7.03 -4.10
N HIS A 150 -5.09 7.59 -4.03
CA HIS A 150 -4.15 7.29 -2.94
C HIS A 150 -4.58 7.90 -1.59
N ALA A 151 -5.05 9.14 -1.59
CA ALA A 151 -5.48 9.81 -0.36
C ALA A 151 -6.70 9.13 0.28
N SER A 152 -7.72 8.78 -0.52
CA SER A 152 -8.90 8.09 -0.02
C SER A 152 -8.59 6.66 0.44
N ALA A 153 -7.66 5.97 -0.21
CA ALA A 153 -7.24 4.63 0.18
C ALA A 153 -6.71 4.59 1.63
N SER A 154 -5.95 5.58 2.06
CA SER A 154 -5.44 5.67 3.43
C SER A 154 -6.54 5.89 4.47
N VAL A 155 -7.55 6.71 4.14
CA VAL A 155 -8.71 6.93 5.00
C VAL A 155 -9.55 5.65 5.11
N VAL A 156 -9.81 5.00 3.98
CA VAL A 156 -10.55 3.73 3.94
C VAL A 156 -9.81 2.65 4.73
N ALA A 157 -8.48 2.56 4.62
CA ALA A 157 -7.68 1.61 5.40
C ALA A 157 -7.88 1.82 6.91
N ALA A 158 -7.85 3.06 7.40
CA ALA A 158 -8.09 3.35 8.82
C ALA A 158 -9.52 2.97 9.24
N LEU A 159 -10.54 3.28 8.42
CA LEU A 159 -11.93 2.88 8.68
C LEU A 159 -12.10 1.36 8.69
N MET A 160 -11.47 0.64 7.76
CA MET A 160 -11.55 -0.82 7.66
C MET A 160 -10.90 -1.51 8.87
N PHE A 161 -9.93 -0.89 9.53
CA PHE A 161 -9.44 -1.38 10.81
C PHE A 161 -10.55 -1.39 11.88
N ALA A 162 -11.28 -0.29 12.04
CA ALA A 162 -12.39 -0.21 12.98
C ALA A 162 -13.53 -1.19 12.62
N VAL A 163 -13.87 -1.26 11.33
CA VAL A 163 -14.89 -2.20 10.82
C VAL A 163 -14.49 -3.65 11.09
N GLY A 164 -13.24 -4.02 10.79
CA GLY A 164 -12.72 -5.37 11.03
C GLY A 164 -12.79 -5.77 12.50
N GLY A 165 -12.38 -4.87 13.41
CA GLY A 165 -12.48 -5.09 14.85
C GLY A 165 -13.93 -5.19 15.35
N GLY A 166 -14.82 -4.30 14.88
CA GLY A 166 -16.25 -4.35 15.22
C GLY A 166 -16.90 -5.65 14.76
N LEU A 167 -16.66 -6.07 13.52
CA LEU A 167 -17.18 -7.34 13.00
C LEU A 167 -16.58 -8.56 13.70
N GLY A 168 -15.32 -8.49 14.10
CA GLY A 168 -14.67 -9.55 14.87
C GLY A 168 -15.22 -9.74 16.28
N SER A 169 -16.01 -8.81 16.78
CA SER A 169 -16.74 -8.93 18.07
C SER A 169 -18.06 -9.65 17.94
N LEU A 170 -18.52 -9.97 16.72
CA LEU A 170 -19.77 -10.71 16.48
C LEU A 170 -19.59 -12.22 16.76
N ALA A 171 -20.69 -12.97 16.79
CA ALA A 171 -20.73 -14.36 17.20
C ALA A 171 -19.77 -15.31 16.43
N ALA A 172 -19.51 -15.05 15.14
CA ALA A 172 -18.55 -15.83 14.34
C ALA A 172 -17.09 -15.38 14.52
N GLY A 173 -16.84 -14.39 15.39
CA GLY A 173 -15.50 -13.94 15.76
C GLY A 173 -14.67 -13.47 14.57
N TRP A 174 -13.39 -13.87 14.52
CA TRP A 174 -12.44 -13.47 13.49
C TRP A 174 -12.84 -13.82 12.05
N ARG A 175 -13.83 -14.69 11.86
CA ARG A 175 -14.33 -15.05 10.52
C ARG A 175 -15.22 -13.98 9.91
N THR A 176 -15.96 -13.23 10.74
CA THR A 176 -16.98 -12.25 10.28
C THR A 176 -16.43 -11.17 9.34
N PRO A 177 -15.25 -10.58 9.55
CA PRO A 177 -14.69 -9.59 8.64
C PRO A 177 -14.54 -10.07 7.20
N PHE A 178 -14.32 -11.37 6.98
CA PHE A 178 -14.16 -11.90 5.61
C PHE A 178 -15.43 -11.75 4.76
N LEU A 179 -16.61 -11.61 5.35
CA LEU A 179 -17.85 -11.36 4.60
C LEU A 179 -17.85 -10.01 3.87
N VAL A 180 -17.10 -9.03 4.35
CA VAL A 180 -16.98 -7.70 3.72
C VAL A 180 -16.42 -7.78 2.30
N TYR A 181 -15.55 -8.77 2.03
CA TYR A 181 -15.01 -8.98 0.68
C TYR A 181 -16.12 -9.25 -0.35
N GLY A 182 -17.22 -9.86 0.08
CA GLY A 182 -18.40 -10.09 -0.75
C GLY A 182 -19.05 -8.80 -1.28
N CYS A 183 -18.88 -7.68 -0.60
CA CYS A 183 -19.38 -6.38 -1.07
C CYS A 183 -18.74 -5.96 -2.40
N ALA A 184 -17.60 -6.55 -2.78
CA ALA A 184 -16.98 -6.31 -4.09
C ALA A 184 -17.90 -6.70 -5.27
N ILE A 185 -18.84 -7.64 -5.07
CA ILE A 185 -19.86 -8.00 -6.07
C ILE A 185 -20.66 -6.78 -6.52
N LEU A 186 -20.90 -5.82 -5.63
CA LEU A 186 -21.64 -4.59 -5.94
C LEU A 186 -20.95 -3.73 -7.01
N PHE A 187 -19.63 -3.87 -7.20
CA PHE A 187 -18.92 -3.16 -8.24
C PHE A 187 -19.14 -3.76 -9.65
N LEU A 188 -19.47 -5.05 -9.76
CA LEU A 188 -19.58 -5.75 -11.04
C LEU A 188 -20.57 -5.10 -12.00
N PRO A 189 -21.83 -4.79 -11.64
CA PRO A 189 -22.77 -4.17 -12.56
C PRO A 189 -22.31 -2.78 -13.00
N PHE A 190 -21.72 -1.99 -12.10
CA PHE A 190 -21.19 -0.66 -12.45
C PHE A 190 -20.00 -0.76 -13.41
N ILE A 191 -19.07 -1.68 -13.18
CA ILE A 191 -17.95 -1.93 -14.09
C ILE A 191 -18.48 -2.42 -15.44
N ALA A 192 -19.44 -3.35 -15.45
CA ALA A 192 -20.00 -3.88 -16.68
C ALA A 192 -20.67 -2.81 -17.57
N VAL A 193 -21.39 -1.85 -16.96
CA VAL A 193 -22.12 -0.80 -17.67
C VAL A 193 -21.26 0.41 -17.98
N MET A 194 -20.44 0.86 -17.03
CA MET A 194 -19.75 2.14 -17.12
C MET A 194 -18.37 2.06 -17.78
N ILE A 195 -17.66 0.92 -17.64
CA ILE A 195 -16.29 0.78 -18.18
C ILE A 195 -16.36 0.29 -19.62
N TRP A 196 -15.55 0.91 -20.48
CA TRP A 196 -15.34 0.51 -21.90
C TRP A 196 -13.86 0.35 -22.19
N GLU A 197 -13.55 -0.40 -23.25
CA GLU A 197 -12.17 -0.48 -23.74
C GLU A 197 -11.80 0.87 -24.37
N PRO A 198 -10.72 1.53 -23.89
CA PRO A 198 -10.21 2.70 -24.59
C PRO A 198 -9.75 2.29 -25.98
N GLU A 199 -10.08 3.08 -26.98
CA GLU A 199 -9.46 2.92 -28.30
C GLU A 199 -7.95 3.14 -28.10
N GLU A 200 -7.14 2.19 -28.57
CA GLU A 200 -5.69 2.33 -28.55
C GLU A 200 -5.34 3.48 -29.51
N THR A 201 -5.16 4.66 -28.95
CA THR A 201 -4.42 5.68 -29.65
C THR A 201 -3.01 5.15 -29.71
N HIS A 202 -2.62 4.56 -30.84
CA HIS A 202 -1.23 4.35 -31.21
C HIS A 202 -0.58 5.75 -31.23
N ALA A 203 -0.26 6.26 -30.06
CA ALA A 203 0.69 7.35 -29.99
C ALA A 203 1.95 6.77 -30.65
N GLU A 204 2.24 7.22 -31.88
CA GLU A 204 3.50 6.95 -32.53
C GLU A 204 4.58 7.12 -31.48
N HIS A 205 5.23 6.03 -31.13
CA HIS A 205 6.35 6.07 -30.21
C HIS A 205 7.43 6.84 -30.95
N ALA A 206 7.49 8.15 -30.71
CA ALA A 206 8.66 8.91 -31.10
C ALA A 206 9.87 8.11 -30.62
N PRO A 207 10.90 7.94 -31.45
CA PRO A 207 12.06 7.11 -31.10
C PRO A 207 12.63 7.62 -29.78
N VAL A 208 12.31 6.88 -28.70
CA VAL A 208 12.80 7.19 -27.35
C VAL A 208 14.31 7.03 -27.44
N GLN A 209 15.05 8.12 -27.34
CA GLN A 209 16.48 8.06 -27.16
C GLN A 209 16.75 7.08 -26.02
N LYS A 210 17.46 6.00 -26.30
CA LYS A 210 17.80 4.95 -25.32
C LYS A 210 18.84 5.48 -24.35
N LEU A 211 18.45 6.44 -23.51
CA LEU A 211 19.29 6.88 -22.40
C LEU A 211 19.50 5.70 -21.45
N PRO A 212 20.72 5.46 -20.99
CA PRO A 212 20.97 4.38 -20.04
C PRO A 212 20.20 4.63 -18.75
N PHE A 213 19.53 3.58 -18.25
CA PHE A 213 18.79 3.66 -16.99
C PHE A 213 19.78 3.70 -15.81
N PRO A 214 19.64 4.62 -14.85
CA PRO A 214 20.57 4.77 -13.74
C PRO A 214 20.34 3.69 -12.66
N TRP A 215 20.64 2.43 -12.98
CA TRP A 215 20.37 1.27 -12.13
C TRP A 215 20.97 1.38 -10.73
N ARG A 216 22.17 1.97 -10.60
CA ARG A 216 22.85 2.10 -9.31
C ARG A 216 22.10 3.06 -8.38
N GLU A 217 21.70 4.23 -8.88
CA GLU A 217 21.00 5.24 -8.09
C GLU A 217 19.57 4.76 -7.73
N ILE A 218 18.85 4.26 -8.72
CA ILE A 218 17.49 3.75 -8.51
C ILE A 218 17.50 2.51 -7.62
N GLY A 219 18.49 1.61 -7.76
CA GLY A 219 18.63 0.44 -6.90
C GLY A 219 18.86 0.82 -5.42
N LEU A 220 19.70 1.82 -5.14
CA LEU A 220 19.89 2.33 -3.78
C LEU A 220 18.62 2.96 -3.21
N LEU A 221 17.86 3.70 -4.04
CA LEU A 221 16.57 4.24 -3.63
C LEU A 221 15.54 3.12 -3.38
N CYS A 222 15.52 2.09 -4.22
CA CYS A 222 14.67 0.92 -4.01
C CYS A 222 14.98 0.19 -2.69
N LEU A 223 16.26 0.07 -2.31
CA LEU A 223 16.64 -0.48 -1.01
C LEU A 223 16.19 0.41 0.15
N LEU A 224 16.32 1.72 0.02
CA LEU A 224 15.82 2.66 1.05
C LEU A 224 14.29 2.63 1.14
N ILE A 225 13.60 2.49 0.01
CA ILE A 225 12.14 2.33 -0.04
C ILE A 225 11.72 1.01 0.61
N LEU A 226 12.42 -0.08 0.32
CA LEU A 226 12.19 -1.38 0.96
C LEU A 226 12.33 -1.27 2.48
N PHE A 227 13.40 -0.65 2.97
CA PHE A 227 13.60 -0.41 4.40
C PHE A 227 12.48 0.46 4.99
N ALA A 228 12.17 1.59 4.37
CA ALA A 228 11.10 2.48 4.81
C ALA A 228 9.74 1.78 4.81
N SER A 229 9.48 0.91 3.83
CA SER A 229 8.26 0.13 3.74
C SER A 229 8.18 -0.94 4.83
N VAL A 230 9.28 -1.63 5.13
CA VAL A 230 9.33 -2.56 6.28
C VAL A 230 8.95 -1.81 7.56
N MET A 231 9.50 -0.62 7.81
CA MET A 231 9.16 0.20 8.98
C MET A 231 7.72 0.71 8.95
N PHE A 232 7.21 1.10 7.77
CA PHE A 232 5.81 1.52 7.57
C PHE A 232 4.82 0.44 8.00
N PHE A 233 5.04 -0.80 7.55
CA PHE A 233 4.10 -1.89 7.79
C PHE A 233 4.16 -2.48 9.21
N VAL A 234 5.12 -2.10 10.05
CA VAL A 234 5.13 -2.49 11.47
C VAL A 234 3.84 -2.07 12.16
N VAL A 235 3.37 -0.83 11.97
CA VAL A 235 2.15 -0.36 12.62
C VAL A 235 0.91 -1.11 12.13
N PRO A 236 0.52 -1.09 10.84
CA PRO A 236 -0.72 -1.72 10.39
C PRO A 236 -0.75 -3.24 10.61
N VAL A 237 0.40 -3.91 10.64
CA VAL A 237 0.46 -5.37 10.83
C VAL A 237 0.52 -5.76 12.31
N GLN A 238 1.31 -5.06 13.13
CA GLN A 238 1.62 -5.47 14.49
C GLN A 238 0.80 -4.77 15.57
N ILE A 239 0.08 -3.69 15.26
CA ILE A 239 -0.62 -2.89 16.29
C ILE A 239 -1.59 -3.73 17.14
N SER A 240 -2.32 -4.65 16.51
CA SER A 240 -3.27 -5.51 17.22
C SER A 240 -2.56 -6.48 18.17
N PHE A 241 -1.42 -7.04 17.79
CA PHE A 241 -0.59 -7.88 18.64
C PHE A 241 0.08 -7.08 19.78
N LEU A 242 0.53 -5.84 19.48
CA LEU A 242 1.10 -4.95 20.50
C LEU A 242 0.07 -4.57 21.56
N LEU A 243 -1.16 -4.24 21.15
CA LEU A 243 -2.26 -3.95 22.08
C LEU A 243 -2.68 -5.21 22.85
N SER A 244 -2.72 -6.36 22.19
CA SER A 244 -2.99 -7.64 22.85
C SER A 244 -1.93 -7.99 23.91
N ALA A 245 -0.65 -7.71 23.65
CA ALA A 245 0.44 -7.85 24.63
C ALA A 245 0.31 -6.88 25.82
N ARG A 246 -0.51 -5.82 25.70
CA ARG A 246 -0.87 -4.88 26.77
C ARG A 246 -2.19 -5.26 27.47
N GLY A 247 -2.72 -6.46 27.24
CA GLY A 247 -3.93 -6.97 27.88
C GLY A 247 -5.24 -6.56 27.19
N VAL A 248 -5.19 -5.96 26.02
CA VAL A 248 -6.41 -5.64 25.25
C VAL A 248 -6.83 -6.86 24.43
N THR A 249 -7.95 -7.48 24.78
CA THR A 249 -8.44 -8.72 24.14
C THR A 249 -9.63 -8.50 23.22
N ALA A 250 -10.41 -7.42 23.44
CA ALA A 250 -11.63 -7.14 22.68
C ALA A 250 -11.30 -6.68 21.24
N PRO A 251 -11.74 -7.39 20.18
CA PRO A 251 -11.42 -7.05 18.80
C PRO A 251 -11.88 -5.64 18.39
N ALA A 252 -13.01 -5.17 18.90
CA ALA A 252 -13.48 -3.81 18.64
C ALA A 252 -12.49 -2.76 19.15
N ILE A 253 -11.90 -2.96 20.34
CA ILE A 253 -10.91 -2.04 20.92
C ILE A 253 -9.60 -2.14 20.13
N LEU A 254 -9.17 -3.34 19.73
CA LEU A 254 -8.01 -3.54 18.86
C LEU A 254 -8.21 -2.82 17.52
N GLY A 255 -9.40 -2.95 16.92
CA GLY A 255 -9.76 -2.28 15.68
C GLY A 255 -9.78 -0.76 15.80
N PHE A 256 -10.39 -0.23 16.85
CA PHE A 256 -10.46 1.22 17.08
C PHE A 256 -9.07 1.81 17.38
N GLY A 257 -8.29 1.16 18.25
CA GLY A 257 -6.91 1.56 18.54
C GLY A 257 -6.03 1.53 17.28
N GLY A 258 -6.17 0.48 16.45
CA GLY A 258 -5.49 0.37 15.17
C GLY A 258 -5.93 1.43 14.16
N ALA A 259 -7.21 1.79 14.13
CA ALA A 259 -7.72 2.88 13.28
C ALA A 259 -7.10 4.23 13.66
N ILE A 260 -7.05 4.55 14.95
CA ILE A 260 -6.39 5.77 15.46
C ILE A 260 -4.91 5.75 15.11
N ALA A 261 -4.21 4.65 15.36
CA ALA A 261 -2.79 4.52 15.05
C ALA A 261 -2.53 4.77 13.55
N ASN A 262 -3.29 4.12 12.67
CA ASN A 262 -3.12 4.25 11.22
C ASN A 262 -3.60 5.61 10.66
N ALA A 263 -4.43 6.37 11.39
CA ALA A 263 -4.76 7.75 11.03
C ALA A 263 -3.53 8.69 11.02
N GLY A 264 -2.43 8.30 11.64
CA GLY A 264 -1.13 8.96 11.47
C GLY A 264 -0.66 9.01 10.02
N ILE A 265 -0.93 7.98 9.20
CA ILE A 265 -0.48 7.92 7.80
C ILE A 265 -0.98 9.11 6.98
N PRO A 266 -2.29 9.39 6.87
CA PRO A 266 -2.76 10.56 6.14
C PRO A 266 -2.28 11.88 6.76
N VAL A 267 -2.11 11.96 8.08
CA VAL A 267 -1.55 13.15 8.74
C VAL A 267 -0.10 13.39 8.29
N GLY A 268 0.74 12.36 8.27
CA GLY A 268 2.12 12.44 7.79
C GLY A 268 2.21 12.80 6.30
N SER A 269 1.33 12.20 5.47
CA SER A 269 1.25 12.54 4.04
C SER A 269 0.82 13.99 3.81
N PHE A 270 -0.11 14.50 4.61
CA PHE A 270 -0.51 15.91 4.55
C PHE A 270 0.63 16.84 5.01
N ALA A 271 1.32 16.49 6.09
CA ALA A 271 2.50 17.22 6.56
C ALA A 271 3.60 17.27 5.49
N PHE A 272 3.85 16.17 4.78
CA PHE A 272 4.77 16.13 3.64
C PHE A 272 4.40 17.18 2.58
N HIS A 273 3.13 17.27 2.18
CA HIS A 273 2.69 18.27 1.18
C HIS A 273 2.90 19.70 1.63
N ARG A 274 2.67 19.99 2.93
CA ARG A 274 2.88 21.31 3.50
C ARG A 274 4.37 21.69 3.61
N LEU A 275 5.22 20.68 3.86
CA LEU A 275 6.65 20.85 4.04
C LEU A 275 7.46 20.57 2.75
N ALA A 276 6.81 20.37 1.60
CA ALA A 276 7.47 20.02 0.33
C ALA A 276 8.49 21.08 -0.17
N ARG A 277 8.49 22.28 0.39
CA ARG A 277 9.51 23.32 0.15
C ARG A 277 10.82 23.06 0.88
N TRP A 278 10.82 22.19 1.90
CA TRP A 278 12.02 21.86 2.65
C TRP A 278 12.94 20.93 1.83
N PRO A 279 14.25 20.97 2.10
CA PRO A 279 15.19 20.02 1.49
C PRO A 279 14.84 18.58 1.83
N ILE A 280 15.01 17.67 0.86
CA ILE A 280 14.70 16.25 0.97
C ILE A 280 15.34 15.61 2.21
N ASN A 281 16.60 15.96 2.51
CA ASN A 281 17.33 15.45 3.66
C ASN A 281 16.68 15.83 5.01
N ARG A 282 16.19 17.08 5.16
CA ARG A 282 15.47 17.49 6.38
C ARG A 282 14.16 16.73 6.56
N LEU A 283 13.44 16.50 5.46
CA LEU A 283 12.22 15.71 5.47
C LEU A 283 12.48 14.25 5.82
N LEU A 284 13.58 13.66 5.34
CA LEU A 284 13.99 12.31 5.72
C LEU A 284 14.34 12.21 7.21
N VAL A 285 15.11 13.18 7.74
CA VAL A 285 15.42 13.23 9.18
C VAL A 285 14.15 13.32 10.02
N LEU A 286 13.19 14.18 9.62
CA LEU A 286 11.92 14.32 10.32
C LEU A 286 11.10 13.03 10.25
N ALA A 287 10.99 12.41 9.07
CA ALA A 287 10.20 11.21 8.86
C ALA A 287 10.75 10.02 9.68
N PHE A 288 12.05 9.75 9.57
CA PHE A 288 12.70 8.68 10.33
C PHE A 288 12.82 9.00 11.82
N GLY A 289 12.92 10.27 12.19
CA GLY A 289 12.87 10.72 13.57
C GLY A 289 11.51 10.48 14.23
N LEU A 290 10.40 10.76 13.52
CA LEU A 290 9.04 10.43 13.98
C LEU A 290 8.82 8.92 14.10
N LEU A 291 9.31 8.13 13.13
CA LEU A 291 9.30 6.67 13.20
C LEU A 291 10.04 6.17 14.46
N ALA A 292 11.27 6.65 14.66
CA ALA A 292 12.09 6.27 15.81
C ALA A 292 11.42 6.63 17.14
N LEU A 293 10.90 7.86 17.25
CA LEU A 293 10.21 8.32 18.45
C LEU A 293 8.95 7.51 18.73
N GLY A 294 8.14 7.25 17.70
CA GLY A 294 6.93 6.46 17.83
C GLY A 294 7.22 5.04 18.29
N PHE A 295 8.19 4.35 17.68
CA PHE A 295 8.60 3.01 18.09
C PHE A 295 9.24 3.00 19.48
N PHE A 296 10.00 4.02 19.83
CA PHE A 296 10.56 4.19 21.18
C PHE A 296 9.45 4.32 22.24
N VAL A 297 8.41 5.13 21.98
CA VAL A 297 7.25 5.25 22.89
C VAL A 297 6.55 3.90 23.06
N ILE A 298 6.31 3.14 21.98
CA ILE A 298 5.73 1.80 22.04
C ILE A 298 6.56 0.87 22.92
N ALA A 299 7.89 0.91 22.76
CA ALA A 299 8.80 0.02 23.50
C ALA A 299 8.93 0.39 24.98
N SER A 300 8.94 1.68 25.29
CA SER A 300 9.23 2.17 26.67
C SER A 300 7.99 2.28 27.55
N CYS A 301 6.80 2.49 26.97
CA CYS A 301 5.57 2.68 27.73
C CYS A 301 4.79 1.36 27.84
N THR A 302 4.10 1.15 28.98
CA THR A 302 3.34 -0.10 29.25
C THR A 302 1.84 0.00 28.97
N GLY A 303 1.30 1.22 28.82
CA GLY A 303 -0.14 1.44 28.63
C GLY A 303 -0.60 1.27 27.17
N ALA A 304 -1.82 0.78 26.95
CA ALA A 304 -2.43 0.67 25.62
C ALA A 304 -2.56 2.02 24.92
N ASN A 305 -2.95 3.08 25.63
CA ASN A 305 -3.08 4.43 25.06
C ASN A 305 -1.74 4.99 24.58
N ALA A 306 -0.67 4.77 25.35
CA ALA A 306 0.68 5.17 24.95
C ALA A 306 1.16 4.39 23.74
N THR A 307 0.83 3.08 23.66
CA THR A 307 1.10 2.25 22.48
C THR A 307 0.40 2.80 21.23
N VAL A 308 -0.89 3.20 21.33
CA VAL A 308 -1.62 3.84 20.22
C VAL A 308 -1.01 5.18 19.83
N ALA A 309 -0.64 6.01 20.81
CA ALA A 309 -0.02 7.31 20.53
C ALA A 309 1.35 7.16 19.85
N GLY A 310 2.20 6.23 20.33
CA GLY A 310 3.48 5.91 19.70
C GLY A 310 3.29 5.37 18.27
N ALA A 311 2.31 4.47 18.07
CA ALA A 311 1.97 3.94 16.76
C ALA A 311 1.46 5.03 15.80
N PHE A 312 0.66 5.98 16.28
CA PHE A 312 0.23 7.14 15.50
C PHE A 312 1.43 8.00 15.05
N LEU A 313 2.39 8.27 15.95
CA LEU A 313 3.61 9.03 15.62
C LEU A 313 4.45 8.28 14.59
N ALA A 314 4.66 6.97 14.76
CA ALA A 314 5.39 6.14 13.82
C ALA A 314 4.68 6.12 12.44
N ALA A 315 3.36 5.98 12.43
CA ALA A 315 2.55 6.01 11.23
C ALA A 315 2.61 7.38 10.51
N ALA A 316 2.68 8.49 11.26
CA ALA A 316 2.87 9.82 10.68
C ALA A 316 4.25 9.96 10.02
N GLY A 317 5.31 9.48 10.66
CA GLY A 317 6.65 9.42 10.06
C GLY A 317 6.67 8.59 8.77
N ALA A 318 6.05 7.42 8.79
CA ALA A 318 5.94 6.52 7.66
C ALA A 318 5.12 7.13 6.50
N GLY A 319 4.00 7.78 6.83
CA GLY A 319 3.14 8.49 5.87
C GLY A 319 3.83 9.67 5.19
N MET A 320 4.88 10.23 5.80
CA MET A 320 5.75 11.25 5.20
C MET A 320 6.85 10.62 4.34
N ALA A 321 7.49 9.53 4.82
CA ALA A 321 8.65 8.92 4.18
C ALA A 321 8.36 8.39 2.78
N LEU A 322 7.26 7.65 2.60
CA LEU A 322 6.99 6.95 1.34
C LEU A 322 6.68 7.90 0.17
N PRO A 323 5.78 8.92 0.28
CA PRO A 323 5.58 9.85 -0.82
C PRO A 323 6.83 10.69 -1.12
N LEU A 324 7.64 11.01 -0.09
CA LEU A 324 8.93 11.68 -0.27
C LEU A 324 9.88 10.84 -1.13
N LEU A 325 10.06 9.56 -0.78
CA LEU A 325 10.94 8.64 -1.51
C LEU A 325 10.43 8.37 -2.92
N GLY A 326 9.12 8.24 -3.12
CA GLY A 326 8.51 8.10 -4.44
C GLY A 326 8.77 9.31 -5.34
N THR A 327 8.57 10.50 -4.81
CA THR A 327 8.83 11.75 -5.54
C THR A 327 10.33 11.89 -5.87
N TRP A 328 11.19 11.57 -4.92
CA TRP A 328 12.64 11.62 -5.12
C TRP A 328 13.12 10.61 -6.17
N THR A 329 12.58 9.39 -6.17
CA THR A 329 12.88 8.36 -7.18
C THR A 329 12.50 8.82 -8.58
N LEU A 330 11.30 9.39 -8.73
CA LEU A 330 10.82 9.89 -10.02
C LEU A 330 11.60 11.11 -10.52
N ALA A 331 12.15 11.92 -9.63
CA ALA A 331 12.99 13.07 -10.01
C ALA A 331 14.37 12.69 -10.58
N ARG A 332 14.80 11.44 -10.39
CA ARG A 332 16.10 10.93 -10.88
C ARG A 332 16.08 10.35 -12.28
N VAL A 333 14.90 10.26 -12.91
CA VAL A 333 14.75 9.66 -14.22
C VAL A 333 13.98 10.57 -15.17
N PRO A 334 14.32 10.60 -16.48
CA PRO A 334 13.52 11.26 -17.50
C PRO A 334 12.10 10.67 -17.56
N PHE A 335 11.17 11.44 -18.12
CA PHE A 335 9.76 11.01 -18.22
C PHE A 335 9.61 9.64 -18.92
N ALA A 336 10.36 9.41 -19.98
CA ALA A 336 10.37 8.15 -20.75
C ALA A 336 10.73 6.91 -19.92
N GLN A 337 11.46 7.07 -18.81
CA GLN A 337 11.90 5.98 -17.92
C GLN A 337 11.09 5.90 -16.63
N SER A 338 10.11 6.78 -16.44
CA SER A 338 9.31 6.86 -15.20
C SER A 338 8.56 5.57 -14.88
N GLY A 339 8.12 4.81 -15.89
CA GLY A 339 7.45 3.52 -15.67
C GLY A 339 8.35 2.50 -14.98
N ARG A 340 9.64 2.39 -15.38
CA ARG A 340 10.61 1.50 -14.73
C ARG A 340 10.91 1.92 -13.31
N ALA A 341 11.07 3.22 -13.06
CA ALA A 341 11.31 3.75 -11.72
C ALA A 341 10.11 3.55 -10.79
N THR A 342 8.88 3.78 -11.30
CA THR A 342 7.64 3.49 -10.56
C THR A 342 7.49 2.00 -10.26
N GLY A 343 7.83 1.13 -11.21
CA GLY A 343 7.83 -0.32 -11.01
C GLY A 343 8.79 -0.74 -9.89
N GLY A 344 10.02 -0.20 -9.87
CA GLY A 344 10.98 -0.42 -8.78
C GLY A 344 10.47 0.08 -7.43
N TYR A 345 9.89 1.28 -7.38
CA TYR A 345 9.28 1.85 -6.18
C TYR A 345 8.14 0.95 -5.63
N MET A 346 7.19 0.60 -6.49
CA MET A 346 6.02 -0.22 -6.10
C MET A 346 6.43 -1.64 -5.70
N GLY A 347 7.36 -2.25 -6.44
CA GLY A 347 7.90 -3.56 -6.10
C GLY A 347 8.57 -3.56 -4.73
N SER A 348 9.41 -2.57 -4.43
CA SER A 348 10.05 -2.41 -3.12
C SER A 348 9.03 -2.15 -2.01
N PHE A 349 8.00 -1.35 -2.29
CA PHE A 349 6.93 -1.05 -1.33
C PHE A 349 6.13 -2.30 -0.93
N PHE A 350 5.63 -3.06 -1.91
CA PHE A 350 4.84 -4.26 -1.62
C PHE A 350 5.70 -5.42 -1.09
N LEU A 351 6.95 -5.53 -1.54
CA LEU A 351 7.90 -6.48 -0.96
C LEU A 351 8.18 -6.15 0.51
N GLY A 352 8.33 -4.87 0.86
CA GLY A 352 8.48 -4.42 2.24
C GLY A 352 7.27 -4.74 3.11
N ASN A 353 6.05 -4.65 2.55
CA ASN A 353 4.84 -5.10 3.23
C ASN A 353 4.92 -6.60 3.62
N PHE A 354 5.28 -7.44 2.65
CA PHE A 354 5.40 -8.88 2.89
C PHE A 354 6.52 -9.23 3.89
N VAL A 355 7.68 -8.59 3.74
CA VAL A 355 8.88 -8.86 4.54
C VAL A 355 8.76 -8.32 5.98
N SER A 356 8.00 -7.22 6.19
CA SER A 356 7.90 -6.53 7.48
C SER A 356 7.57 -7.46 8.66
N PRO A 357 6.49 -8.24 8.66
CA PRO A 357 6.18 -9.11 9.80
C PRO A 357 7.22 -10.22 10.00
N LEU A 358 7.84 -10.70 8.92
CA LEU A 358 8.88 -11.73 9.01
C LEU A 358 10.15 -11.19 9.70
N VAL A 359 10.53 -9.95 9.41
CA VAL A 359 11.65 -9.26 10.06
C VAL A 359 11.34 -9.02 11.54
N VAL A 360 10.15 -8.51 11.86
CA VAL A 360 9.73 -8.24 13.24
C VAL A 360 9.67 -9.54 14.05
N GLU A 361 9.08 -10.60 13.51
CA GLU A 361 9.00 -11.91 14.17
C GLU A 361 10.40 -12.52 14.39
N SER A 362 11.27 -12.45 13.37
CA SER A 362 12.65 -12.94 13.46
C SER A 362 13.41 -12.20 14.56
N ILE A 363 13.39 -10.87 14.56
CA ILE A 363 14.05 -10.07 15.60
C ILE A 363 13.43 -10.37 16.97
N GLY A 364 12.10 -10.52 17.06
CA GLY A 364 11.41 -10.85 18.31
C GLY A 364 11.86 -12.16 18.92
N ARG A 365 12.11 -13.18 18.09
CA ARG A 365 12.65 -14.48 18.57
C ARG A 365 14.04 -14.35 19.19
N PHE A 366 14.91 -13.51 18.62
CA PHE A 366 16.26 -13.28 19.16
C PHE A 366 16.28 -12.28 20.30
N ALA A 367 15.43 -11.25 20.26
CA ALA A 367 15.44 -10.14 21.21
C ALA A 367 14.57 -10.36 22.46
N GLY A 368 13.77 -11.45 22.51
CA GLY A 368 12.94 -11.77 23.67
C GLY A 368 11.48 -11.30 23.57
N GLY A 369 11.00 -10.97 22.37
CA GLY A 369 9.59 -10.72 22.11
C GLY A 369 9.29 -9.55 21.18
N LEU A 370 8.00 -9.34 20.90
CA LEU A 370 7.52 -8.32 19.94
C LEU A 370 7.90 -6.89 20.36
N ILE A 371 7.80 -6.57 21.65
CA ILE A 371 8.11 -5.23 22.16
C ILE A 371 9.59 -4.90 21.97
N GLN A 372 10.47 -5.86 22.26
CA GLN A 372 11.91 -5.74 22.05
C GLN A 372 12.25 -5.62 20.56
N ALA A 373 11.53 -6.34 19.68
CA ALA A 373 11.68 -6.16 18.25
C ALA A 373 11.37 -4.72 17.81
N VAL A 374 10.28 -4.12 18.34
CA VAL A 374 9.94 -2.73 18.05
C VAL A 374 11.00 -1.76 18.60
N ALA A 375 11.62 -2.05 19.74
CA ALA A 375 12.76 -1.26 20.25
C ALA A 375 13.95 -1.27 19.26
N TRP A 376 14.27 -2.41 18.67
CA TRP A 376 15.30 -2.49 17.62
C TRP A 376 14.91 -1.73 16.35
N MET A 377 13.61 -1.73 15.98
CA MET A 377 13.12 -0.88 14.88
C MET A 377 13.30 0.61 15.20
N ALA A 378 13.08 1.04 16.45
CA ALA A 378 13.35 2.40 16.88
C ALA A 378 14.83 2.77 16.70
N VAL A 379 15.75 1.89 17.11
CA VAL A 379 17.20 2.07 16.94
C VAL A 379 17.58 2.16 15.45
N ALA A 380 17.03 1.29 14.61
CA ALA A 380 17.30 1.32 13.16
C ALA A 380 16.81 2.61 12.51
N CYS A 381 15.62 3.09 12.86
CA CYS A 381 15.10 4.37 12.36
C CYS A 381 15.91 5.56 12.88
N ALA A 382 16.30 5.57 14.16
CA ALA A 382 17.14 6.60 14.75
C ALA A 382 18.53 6.64 14.07
N GLY A 383 19.13 5.48 13.88
CA GLY A 383 20.40 5.36 13.14
C GLY A 383 20.31 5.93 11.73
N THR A 384 19.21 5.63 11.02
CA THR A 384 18.96 6.18 9.68
C THR A 384 18.80 7.70 9.71
N ALA A 385 18.04 8.23 10.68
CA ALA A 385 17.89 9.68 10.85
C ALA A 385 19.23 10.36 11.14
N VAL A 386 20.07 9.77 12.01
CA VAL A 386 21.41 10.27 12.34
C VAL A 386 22.34 10.24 11.12
N VAL A 387 22.37 9.15 10.37
CA VAL A 387 23.17 9.05 9.14
C VAL A 387 22.78 10.13 8.14
N VAL A 388 21.47 10.31 7.90
CA VAL A 388 20.98 11.37 7.00
C VAL A 388 21.33 12.76 7.55
N LEU A 389 21.27 12.98 8.85
CA LEU A 389 21.66 14.24 9.49
C LEU A 389 23.16 14.53 9.30
N ILE A 390 24.02 13.53 9.52
CA ILE A 390 25.47 13.66 9.31
C ILE A 390 25.77 13.99 7.84
N LEU A 391 25.15 13.28 6.89
CA LEU A 391 25.30 13.58 5.45
C LEU A 391 24.82 15.00 5.10
N THR A 392 23.83 15.51 5.80
CA THR A 392 23.33 16.89 5.67
C THR A 392 24.36 17.90 6.16
N LEU A 393 24.91 17.69 7.35
CA LEU A 393 25.90 18.59 7.97
C LEU A 393 27.22 18.59 7.20
N THR A 394 27.66 17.44 6.71
CA THR A 394 28.89 17.31 5.89
C THR A 394 28.72 17.77 4.44
N LYS A 395 27.56 18.33 4.07
CA LYS A 395 27.27 18.80 2.71
C LYS A 395 27.25 17.72 1.62
N ARG A 396 27.23 16.44 1.97
CA ARG A 396 27.23 15.28 1.05
C ARG A 396 25.83 14.74 0.73
N GLY A 397 24.78 15.22 1.42
CA GLY A 397 23.38 14.78 1.22
C GLY A 397 22.62 15.60 0.17
N PRO A 398 21.45 15.09 -0.29
CA PRO A 398 20.61 15.79 -1.25
C PRO A 398 20.07 17.09 -0.63
N ARG A 399 20.33 18.24 -1.29
CA ARG A 399 19.94 19.56 -0.81
C ARG A 399 18.76 20.14 -1.57
N GLU A 400 18.39 19.53 -2.67
CA GLU A 400 17.28 19.97 -3.49
C GLU A 400 15.96 19.87 -2.71
N SER A 401 15.10 20.88 -2.84
CA SER A 401 13.73 20.76 -2.39
C SER A 401 12.95 19.83 -3.31
N VAL A 402 11.84 19.25 -2.80
CA VAL A 402 10.96 18.38 -3.62
C VAL A 402 10.48 19.13 -4.87
N HIS A 403 10.18 20.43 -4.75
CA HIS A 403 9.77 21.27 -5.89
C HIS A 403 10.91 21.49 -6.91
N ALA A 404 12.14 21.69 -6.45
CA ALA A 404 13.29 21.83 -7.33
C ALA A 404 13.61 20.52 -8.07
N ALA A 405 13.51 19.38 -7.38
CA ALA A 405 13.66 18.05 -7.97
C ALA A 405 12.58 17.73 -9.01
N GLN A 406 11.35 18.21 -8.82
CA GLN A 406 10.28 18.10 -9.81
C GLN A 406 10.50 19.03 -11.01
N ALA A 407 10.99 20.24 -10.80
CA ALA A 407 11.25 21.19 -11.87
C ALA A 407 12.41 20.74 -12.77
N SER A 408 13.48 20.17 -12.20
CA SER A 408 14.60 19.63 -12.96
C SER A 408 14.19 18.46 -13.88
N ARG A 409 13.14 17.70 -13.51
CA ARG A 409 12.57 16.65 -14.35
C ARG A 409 11.91 17.21 -15.63
N VAL A 410 11.29 18.38 -15.55
CA VAL A 410 10.64 19.03 -16.72
C VAL A 410 11.68 19.54 -17.71
N SER A 411 12.89 19.89 -17.25
CA SER A 411 13.99 20.34 -18.11
C SER A 411 14.78 19.19 -18.76
N LEU A 412 14.58 17.95 -18.31
CA LEU A 412 15.25 16.75 -18.85
C LEU A 412 14.39 15.97 -19.87
N GLY A 413 13.17 16.39 -20.14
CA GLY A 413 12.23 15.78 -21.09
C GLY A 413 11.70 16.76 -22.09
#